data_c58efc324b61aad28cad35b154272969
#
_entry.id   c58efc324b61aad28cad35b154272969
#
_cell.length_a   1.000
_cell.length_b   1.000
_cell.length_c   1.000
_cell.angle_alpha   90.00
_cell.angle_beta   90.00
_cell.angle_gamma   90.00
#
_symmetry.space_group_name_H-M   'P 1'
#
loop_
_entity.id
_entity.type
_entity.pdbx_description
1 polymer ?
#
loop_
_entity_poly.entity_id
_entity_poly.type
_entity_poly.pdbx_seq_one_letter_code
_entity_poly.pdbx_strand_id
1 'polypeptide(L)'
;MFFLMKQLTYILLFLLSIGFTSCRQPAMPKPYGYFRIAIPDTSYTNYTPKGYPYAFRLSNNAEVLPMNKDGENYWIDIHYPALNTTIHCSYKPIRNNLRTLARDAQEFIFNHSTIASAIPSQEFAHPEHDVYGVYYELHGNTASPIQFVLTDSIEHFFRGSVYCKSIPNQDSLAPIYDYMRHDVRVLMESMQWQ
;
A
#
# COMPACT_ATOMS: atom_id res chain seq x y z
N MET A 1 -16.98 72.89 -29.01
CA MET A 1 -17.62 72.19 -27.88
C MET A 1 -18.26 70.86 -28.30
N PHE A 2 -19.03 70.81 -29.38
CA PHE A 2 -19.69 69.58 -29.87
C PHE A 2 -18.72 68.50 -30.37
N PHE A 3 -17.60 68.82 -30.92
CA PHE A 3 -16.61 67.86 -31.43
C PHE A 3 -15.87 67.13 -30.32
N LEU A 4 -15.53 67.83 -29.26
CA LEU A 4 -14.89 67.27 -28.07
C LEU A 4 -15.83 66.28 -27.31
N MET A 5 -17.12 66.60 -27.24
CA MET A 5 -18.10 65.74 -26.62
C MET A 5 -18.26 64.41 -27.38
N LYS A 6 -18.29 64.45 -28.71
CA LYS A 6 -18.34 63.22 -29.54
C LYS A 6 -17.12 62.34 -29.37
N GLN A 7 -15.91 62.92 -29.31
CA GLN A 7 -14.70 62.12 -29.07
C GLN A 7 -14.71 61.48 -27.65
N LEU A 8 -15.15 62.19 -26.66
CA LEU A 8 -15.27 61.67 -25.30
C LEU A 8 -16.25 60.48 -25.19
N THR A 9 -17.34 60.53 -25.93
CA THR A 9 -18.35 59.45 -25.99
C THR A 9 -17.79 58.19 -26.66
N TYR A 10 -17.00 58.34 -27.74
CA TYR A 10 -16.37 57.19 -28.40
C TYR A 10 -15.28 56.54 -27.53
N ILE A 11 -14.51 57.33 -26.80
CA ILE A 11 -13.51 56.81 -25.83
C ILE A 11 -14.20 56.07 -24.70
N LEU A 12 -15.29 56.59 -24.18
CA LEU A 12 -16.08 55.92 -23.12
C LEU A 12 -16.68 54.58 -23.58
N LEU A 13 -17.23 54.58 -24.80
CA LEU A 13 -17.76 53.32 -25.44
C LEU A 13 -16.66 52.31 -25.70
N PHE A 14 -15.47 52.75 -26.08
CA PHE A 14 -14.32 51.85 -26.30
C PHE A 14 -13.77 51.27 -25.01
N LEU A 15 -13.74 52.09 -23.93
CA LEU A 15 -13.35 51.59 -22.59
C LEU A 15 -14.39 50.60 -22.01
N LEU A 16 -15.66 50.83 -22.31
CA LEU A 16 -16.75 49.96 -21.86
C LEU A 16 -16.69 48.58 -22.57
N SER A 17 -16.25 48.54 -23.88
CA SER A 17 -16.13 47.29 -24.63
C SER A 17 -14.97 46.41 -24.16
N ILE A 18 -13.91 46.97 -23.56
CA ILE A 18 -12.74 46.23 -23.04
C ILE A 18 -13.09 45.56 -21.70
N GLY A 19 -14.05 46.07 -20.94
CA GLY A 19 -14.49 45.50 -19.64
C GLY A 19 -15.22 44.16 -19.76
N PHE A 20 -15.67 43.76 -20.93
CA PHE A 20 -16.39 42.49 -21.16
C PHE A 20 -15.53 41.30 -21.58
N THR A 21 -14.23 41.47 -21.75
CA THR A 21 -13.32 40.35 -21.95
C THR A 21 -12.97 39.69 -20.60
N SER A 22 -13.99 39.25 -19.86
CA SER A 22 -13.81 38.41 -18.68
C SER A 22 -13.22 37.09 -19.14
N CYS A 23 -11.99 36.83 -18.77
CA CYS A 23 -11.31 35.55 -18.97
C CYS A 23 -12.14 34.47 -18.28
N ARG A 24 -13.00 33.76 -19.02
CA ARG A 24 -13.60 32.53 -18.52
C ARG A 24 -12.48 31.51 -18.37
N GLN A 25 -12.07 31.26 -17.12
CA GLN A 25 -11.24 30.09 -16.84
C GLN A 25 -11.99 28.86 -17.37
N PRO A 26 -11.36 28.03 -18.19
CA PRO A 26 -11.97 26.79 -18.62
C PRO A 26 -12.38 26.02 -17.38
N ALA A 27 -13.65 25.58 -17.34
CA ALA A 27 -14.13 24.74 -16.25
C ALA A 27 -13.29 23.47 -16.22
N MET A 28 -12.33 23.37 -15.30
CA MET A 28 -11.64 22.10 -15.05
C MET A 28 -12.64 21.12 -14.46
N PRO A 29 -12.79 19.92 -15.06
CA PRO A 29 -13.59 18.88 -14.44
C PRO A 29 -13.10 18.67 -13.03
N LYS A 30 -13.98 18.75 -12.02
CA LYS A 30 -13.62 18.40 -10.66
C LYS A 30 -13.23 16.92 -10.66
N PRO A 31 -12.13 16.52 -9.99
CA PRO A 31 -11.79 15.10 -9.85
C PRO A 31 -12.98 14.37 -9.22
N TYR A 32 -13.20 13.13 -9.64
CA TYR A 32 -14.24 12.28 -9.06
C TYR A 32 -14.02 12.20 -7.54
N GLY A 33 -15.07 12.47 -6.77
CA GLY A 33 -15.05 12.24 -5.33
C GLY A 33 -15.12 10.74 -5.06
N TYR A 34 -14.17 10.21 -4.29
CA TYR A 34 -14.23 8.84 -3.80
C TYR A 34 -15.04 8.77 -2.50
N PHE A 35 -15.67 7.62 -2.24
CA PHE A 35 -16.35 7.38 -0.98
C PHE A 35 -15.34 7.45 0.17
N ARG A 36 -15.75 8.07 1.28
CA ARG A 36 -14.93 8.11 2.48
C ARG A 36 -14.86 6.69 3.08
N ILE A 37 -13.66 6.12 3.12
CA ILE A 37 -13.40 4.85 3.81
C ILE A 37 -13.18 5.18 5.28
N ALA A 38 -13.94 4.54 6.19
CA ALA A 38 -13.71 4.66 7.62
C ALA A 38 -12.49 3.78 7.99
N ILE A 39 -11.41 4.42 8.38
CA ILE A 39 -10.20 3.74 8.85
C ILE A 39 -10.33 3.55 10.36
N PRO A 40 -10.20 2.32 10.90
CA PRO A 40 -10.28 2.06 12.32
C PRO A 40 -9.02 2.60 13.05
N ASP A 41 -9.19 2.91 14.34
CA ASP A 41 -8.06 3.23 15.22
C ASP A 41 -7.16 2.00 15.38
N THR A 42 -5.84 2.23 15.42
CA THR A 42 -4.83 1.17 15.54
C THR A 42 -4.43 0.93 16.98
N SER A 43 -4.47 -0.32 17.39
CA SER A 43 -3.84 -0.84 18.61
C SER A 43 -3.29 -2.23 18.32
N TYR A 44 -2.28 -2.66 19.08
CA TYR A 44 -1.54 -3.88 18.78
C TYR A 44 -1.42 -4.77 20.01
N THR A 45 -1.49 -6.08 19.77
CA THR A 45 -1.19 -7.13 20.76
C THR A 45 -0.11 -8.06 20.24
N ASN A 46 0.58 -8.75 21.14
CA ASN A 46 1.57 -9.74 20.72
C ASN A 46 0.85 -11.00 20.21
N TYR A 47 1.15 -11.38 18.98
CA TYR A 47 0.76 -12.65 18.39
C TYR A 47 1.91 -13.65 18.56
N THR A 48 1.76 -14.58 19.52
CA THR A 48 2.76 -15.60 19.84
C THR A 48 2.06 -16.97 19.82
N PRO A 49 1.78 -17.53 18.63
CA PRO A 49 1.05 -18.79 18.51
C PRO A 49 1.92 -19.96 18.93
N LYS A 50 1.37 -20.83 19.75
CA LYS A 50 2.10 -21.99 20.29
C LYS A 50 2.56 -22.93 19.17
N GLY A 51 3.86 -23.22 19.11
CA GLY A 51 4.46 -24.14 18.15
C GLY A 51 4.73 -23.53 16.77
N TYR A 52 4.54 -22.22 16.60
CA TYR A 52 4.96 -21.52 15.37
C TYR A 52 6.39 -21.00 15.51
N PRO A 53 7.17 -20.95 14.43
CA PRO A 53 8.58 -20.53 14.45
C PRO A 53 8.74 -19.00 14.45
N TYR A 54 7.69 -18.23 14.68
CA TYR A 54 7.71 -16.77 14.67
C TYR A 54 6.64 -16.18 15.60
N ALA A 55 6.91 -14.96 16.05
CA ALA A 55 5.98 -14.11 16.77
C ALA A 55 6.12 -12.67 16.28
N PHE A 56 5.07 -11.86 16.39
CA PHE A 56 5.07 -10.45 16.01
C PHE A 56 3.90 -9.70 16.66
N ARG A 57 3.85 -8.38 16.50
CA ARG A 57 2.71 -7.57 16.94
C ARG A 57 1.63 -7.54 15.87
N LEU A 58 0.43 -7.88 16.26
CA LEU A 58 -0.77 -7.94 15.42
C LEU A 58 -1.71 -6.80 15.78
N SER A 59 -2.29 -6.15 14.77
CA SER A 59 -3.36 -5.18 14.92
C SER A 59 -4.60 -5.83 15.55
N ASN A 60 -5.24 -5.14 16.52
CA ASN A 60 -6.49 -5.59 17.12
C ASN A 60 -7.69 -5.54 16.14
N ASN A 61 -7.50 -4.94 14.96
CA ASN A 61 -8.49 -4.92 13.89
C ASN A 61 -8.35 -6.11 12.92
N ALA A 62 -7.40 -7.01 13.18
CA ALA A 62 -7.11 -8.15 12.33
C ALA A 62 -7.45 -9.48 13.03
N GLU A 63 -7.85 -10.44 12.23
CA GLU A 63 -8.10 -11.83 12.62
C GLU A 63 -7.09 -12.75 11.93
N VAL A 64 -6.49 -13.69 12.67
CA VAL A 64 -5.55 -14.64 12.09
C VAL A 64 -6.25 -15.95 11.79
N LEU A 65 -6.17 -16.38 10.55
CA LEU A 65 -6.72 -17.63 10.05
C LEU A 65 -5.56 -18.58 9.69
N PRO A 66 -5.34 -19.68 10.41
CA PRO A 66 -4.35 -20.66 10.03
C PRO A 66 -4.67 -21.27 8.65
N MET A 67 -3.66 -21.35 7.79
CA MET A 67 -3.76 -21.93 6.46
C MET A 67 -3.04 -23.28 6.45
N ASN A 68 -3.83 -24.36 6.54
CA ASN A 68 -3.29 -25.72 6.46
C ASN A 68 -3.33 -26.20 5.00
N LYS A 69 -2.18 -26.16 4.34
CA LYS A 69 -1.99 -26.81 3.04
C LYS A 69 -1.11 -28.07 3.23
N ASP A 70 -1.38 -29.10 2.48
CA ASP A 70 -0.61 -30.35 2.51
C ASP A 70 0.89 -30.09 2.34
N GLY A 71 1.67 -30.35 3.41
CA GLY A 71 3.12 -30.14 3.43
C GLY A 71 3.59 -28.70 3.70
N GLU A 72 2.69 -27.72 3.82
CA GLU A 72 3.01 -26.33 4.11
C GLU A 72 2.48 -25.96 5.52
N ASN A 73 3.38 -26.00 6.48
CA ASN A 73 3.04 -25.66 7.87
C ASN A 73 3.28 -24.18 8.16
N TYR A 74 2.59 -23.65 9.16
CA TYR A 74 2.78 -22.29 9.69
C TYR A 74 2.42 -21.16 8.73
N TRP A 75 1.61 -21.43 7.72
CA TRP A 75 1.03 -20.39 6.88
C TRP A 75 -0.19 -19.79 7.58
N ILE A 76 -0.36 -18.48 7.45
CA ILE A 76 -1.50 -17.76 8.03
C ILE A 76 -2.02 -16.71 7.07
N ASP A 77 -3.31 -16.44 7.16
CA ASP A 77 -3.94 -15.26 6.59
C ASP A 77 -4.28 -14.29 7.72
N ILE A 78 -3.80 -13.06 7.63
CA ILE A 78 -4.14 -11.98 8.53
C ILE A 78 -5.23 -11.16 7.86
N HIS A 79 -6.47 -11.36 8.29
CA HIS A 79 -7.65 -10.76 7.68
C HIS A 79 -8.09 -9.50 8.43
N TYR A 80 -8.39 -8.44 7.70
CA TYR A 80 -8.94 -7.16 8.19
C TYR A 80 -10.38 -7.01 7.69
N PRO A 81 -11.39 -7.45 8.45
CA PRO A 81 -12.78 -7.47 8.00
C PRO A 81 -13.29 -6.08 7.61
N ALA A 82 -13.01 -5.06 8.43
CA ALA A 82 -13.45 -3.68 8.18
C ALA A 82 -12.89 -3.05 6.90
N LEU A 83 -11.72 -3.53 6.43
CA LEU A 83 -11.03 -3.03 5.25
C LEU A 83 -11.16 -3.96 4.04
N ASN A 84 -11.83 -5.11 4.20
CA ASN A 84 -11.92 -6.16 3.18
C ASN A 84 -10.55 -6.53 2.56
N THR A 85 -9.54 -6.61 3.44
CA THR A 85 -8.14 -6.78 3.08
C THR A 85 -7.54 -7.97 3.82
N THR A 86 -6.61 -8.68 3.20
CA THR A 86 -5.93 -9.82 3.79
C THR A 86 -4.44 -9.76 3.50
N ILE A 87 -3.59 -10.05 4.49
CA ILE A 87 -2.17 -10.32 4.29
C ILE A 87 -2.02 -11.85 4.25
N HIS A 88 -1.69 -12.38 3.09
CA HIS A 88 -1.34 -13.79 2.95
C HIS A 88 0.11 -13.98 3.35
N CYS A 89 0.34 -14.74 4.42
CA CYS A 89 1.66 -15.01 4.96
C CYS A 89 2.05 -16.46 4.75
N SER A 90 3.24 -16.68 4.25
CA SER A 90 3.83 -18.01 4.06
C SER A 90 5.17 -18.11 4.80
N TYR A 91 5.40 -19.25 5.43
CA TYR A 91 6.64 -19.59 6.08
C TYR A 91 7.27 -20.81 5.42
N LYS A 92 8.59 -20.77 5.26
CA LYS A 92 9.38 -21.95 4.80
C LYS A 92 10.68 -22.05 5.61
N PRO A 93 11.00 -23.25 6.12
CA PRO A 93 12.30 -23.46 6.73
C PRO A 93 13.39 -23.43 5.64
N ILE A 94 14.51 -22.79 5.94
CA ILE A 94 15.68 -22.79 5.06
C ILE A 94 16.41 -24.12 5.22
N ARG A 95 16.66 -24.80 4.09
CA ARG A 95 17.40 -26.07 4.02
C ARG A 95 18.51 -25.97 2.96
N ASN A 96 19.47 -25.05 3.19
CA ASN A 96 20.52 -24.70 2.20
C ASN A 96 19.96 -24.15 0.88
N ASN A 97 18.73 -23.65 0.86
CA ASN A 97 18.01 -23.22 -0.33
C ASN A 97 17.55 -21.75 -0.29
N LEU A 98 18.15 -20.91 0.59
CA LEU A 98 17.80 -19.49 0.72
C LEU A 98 17.79 -18.76 -0.62
N ARG A 99 18.82 -18.98 -1.46
CA ARG A 99 18.91 -18.35 -2.79
C ARG A 99 17.70 -18.71 -3.68
N THR A 100 17.23 -19.94 -3.62
CA THR A 100 16.06 -20.39 -4.36
C THR A 100 14.80 -19.72 -3.82
N LEU A 101 14.60 -19.73 -2.49
CA LEU A 101 13.44 -19.08 -1.85
C LEU A 101 13.38 -17.58 -2.16
N ALA A 102 14.52 -16.89 -2.10
CA ALA A 102 14.63 -15.47 -2.43
C ALA A 102 14.30 -15.19 -3.90
N ARG A 103 14.84 -16.02 -4.83
CA ARG A 103 14.52 -15.89 -6.25
C ARG A 103 13.03 -16.12 -6.52
N ASP A 104 12.46 -17.19 -5.98
CA ASP A 104 11.03 -17.51 -6.17
C ASP A 104 10.13 -16.39 -5.60
N ALA A 105 10.52 -15.77 -4.48
CA ALA A 105 9.83 -14.62 -3.94
C ALA A 105 9.92 -13.39 -4.88
N GLN A 106 11.10 -13.12 -5.44
CA GLN A 106 11.29 -12.05 -6.42
C GLN A 106 10.48 -12.31 -7.70
N GLU A 107 10.53 -13.51 -8.26
CA GLU A 107 9.74 -13.87 -9.44
C GLU A 107 8.25 -13.66 -9.19
N PHE A 108 7.75 -14.01 -8.01
CA PHE A 108 6.36 -13.78 -7.64
C PHE A 108 6.01 -12.28 -7.60
N ILE A 109 6.88 -11.44 -7.03
CA ILE A 109 6.72 -9.98 -6.98
C ILE A 109 6.71 -9.40 -8.41
N PHE A 110 7.67 -9.79 -9.24
CA PHE A 110 7.81 -9.28 -10.61
C PHE A 110 6.77 -9.83 -11.59
N ASN A 111 6.21 -11.00 -11.38
CA ASN A 111 5.10 -11.50 -12.18
C ASN A 111 3.83 -10.65 -12.03
N HIS A 112 3.67 -9.92 -10.92
CA HIS A 112 2.62 -8.91 -10.74
C HIS A 112 3.00 -7.55 -11.36
N SER A 113 4.24 -7.39 -11.84
CA SER A 113 4.78 -6.13 -12.37
C SER A 113 4.23 -5.72 -13.73
N THR A 114 3.60 -6.62 -14.48
CA THR A 114 2.99 -6.28 -15.79
C THR A 114 1.94 -5.18 -15.69
N ILE A 115 1.39 -4.94 -14.50
CA ILE A 115 0.37 -3.93 -14.22
C ILE A 115 0.92 -2.80 -13.32
N ALA A 116 2.07 -3.02 -12.67
CA ALA A 116 2.69 -2.01 -11.82
C ALA A 116 3.43 -0.97 -12.64
N SER A 117 3.25 0.31 -12.31
CA SER A 117 3.98 1.43 -12.92
C SER A 117 5.39 1.59 -12.34
N ALA A 118 5.60 1.16 -11.10
CA ALA A 118 6.88 1.13 -10.40
C ALA A 118 6.84 0.11 -9.24
N ILE A 119 8.00 -0.43 -8.85
CA ILE A 119 8.18 -1.34 -7.71
C ILE A 119 9.36 -0.86 -6.88
N PRO A 120 9.23 0.25 -6.13
CA PRO A 120 10.25 0.62 -5.16
C PRO A 120 10.38 -0.44 -4.08
N SER A 121 11.62 -0.66 -3.65
CA SER A 121 11.95 -1.59 -2.56
C SER A 121 12.76 -0.89 -1.49
N GLN A 122 12.59 -1.32 -0.25
CA GLN A 122 13.33 -0.84 0.90
C GLN A 122 13.90 -2.04 1.66
N GLU A 123 15.21 -2.05 1.87
CA GLU A 123 15.85 -3.02 2.73
C GLU A 123 15.46 -2.79 4.20
N PHE A 124 15.28 -3.88 4.92
CA PHE A 124 14.93 -3.89 6.33
C PHE A 124 15.97 -4.71 7.11
N ALA A 125 16.41 -4.19 8.25
CA ALA A 125 17.31 -4.89 9.16
C ALA A 125 16.96 -4.58 10.61
N HIS A 126 16.78 -5.62 11.42
CA HIS A 126 16.65 -5.56 12.87
C HIS A 126 17.64 -6.56 13.49
N PRO A 127 18.91 -6.18 13.61
CA PRO A 127 19.98 -7.09 14.01
C PRO A 127 19.82 -7.69 15.40
N GLU A 128 19.14 -6.98 16.32
CA GLU A 128 18.90 -7.45 17.70
C GLU A 128 18.00 -8.70 17.76
N HIS A 129 17.23 -8.95 16.71
CA HIS A 129 16.33 -10.11 16.56
C HIS A 129 16.70 -11.02 15.39
N ASP A 130 17.86 -10.79 14.75
CA ASP A 130 18.30 -11.49 13.56
C ASP A 130 17.25 -11.48 12.43
N VAL A 131 16.54 -10.35 12.27
CA VAL A 131 15.53 -10.18 11.23
C VAL A 131 16.03 -9.24 10.14
N TYR A 132 16.13 -9.78 8.94
CA TYR A 132 16.55 -9.07 7.74
C TYR A 132 15.51 -9.28 6.65
N GLY A 133 15.38 -8.35 5.70
CA GLY A 133 14.42 -8.55 4.64
C GLY A 133 14.29 -7.39 3.67
N VAL A 134 13.26 -7.44 2.86
CA VAL A 134 12.95 -6.41 1.87
C VAL A 134 11.44 -6.16 1.88
N TYR A 135 11.07 -4.89 1.89
CA TYR A 135 9.72 -4.39 1.73
C TYR A 135 9.57 -3.84 0.31
N TYR A 136 8.46 -4.18 -0.36
CA TYR A 136 8.15 -3.76 -1.73
C TYR A 136 6.81 -3.04 -1.76
N GLU A 137 6.74 -1.91 -2.46
CA GLU A 137 5.49 -1.25 -2.84
C GLU A 137 5.28 -1.37 -4.34
N LEU A 138 4.14 -1.89 -4.75
CA LEU A 138 3.76 -2.01 -6.15
C LEU A 138 2.78 -0.87 -6.48
N HIS A 139 3.26 0.15 -7.17
CA HIS A 139 2.46 1.29 -7.58
C HIS A 139 1.60 0.97 -8.80
N GLY A 140 0.43 1.57 -8.89
CA GLY A 140 -0.55 1.33 -9.94
C GLY A 140 -1.73 0.48 -9.48
N ASN A 141 -2.53 0.03 -10.43
CA ASN A 141 -3.75 -0.74 -10.11
C ASN A 141 -3.45 -2.24 -9.91
N THR A 142 -2.54 -2.53 -8.98
CA THR A 142 -2.12 -3.91 -8.67
C THR A 142 -3.05 -4.55 -7.64
N ALA A 143 -3.25 -5.86 -7.74
CA ALA A 143 -4.02 -6.62 -6.75
C ALA A 143 -3.29 -6.78 -5.42
N SER A 144 -1.94 -6.71 -5.42
CA SER A 144 -1.09 -6.84 -4.24
C SER A 144 -0.13 -5.65 -4.16
N PRO A 145 -0.58 -4.52 -3.58
CA PRO A 145 0.20 -3.27 -3.55
C PRO A 145 1.39 -3.32 -2.60
N ILE A 146 1.40 -4.21 -1.62
CA ILE A 146 2.46 -4.33 -0.63
C ILE A 146 2.88 -5.80 -0.51
N GLN A 147 4.18 -6.04 -0.57
CA GLN A 147 4.77 -7.35 -0.34
C GLN A 147 6.05 -7.20 0.49
N PHE A 148 6.40 -8.23 1.26
CA PHE A 148 7.61 -8.23 2.04
C PHE A 148 8.17 -9.65 2.23
N VAL A 149 9.46 -9.71 2.50
CA VAL A 149 10.19 -10.93 2.82
C VAL A 149 11.02 -10.67 4.07
N LEU A 150 11.01 -11.59 5.03
CA LEU A 150 11.83 -11.57 6.23
C LEU A 150 12.57 -12.89 6.39
N THR A 151 13.80 -12.84 6.90
CA THR A 151 14.65 -14.03 7.10
C THR A 151 15.72 -13.73 8.15
N ASP A 152 16.19 -14.77 8.83
CA ASP A 152 17.43 -14.76 9.61
C ASP A 152 18.64 -15.20 8.76
N SER A 153 18.40 -15.55 7.50
CA SER A 153 19.37 -16.08 6.54
C SER A 153 19.87 -17.52 6.84
N ILE A 154 19.41 -18.16 7.91
CA ILE A 154 19.90 -19.45 8.40
C ILE A 154 18.81 -20.52 8.40
N GLU A 155 17.69 -20.26 9.11
CA GLU A 155 16.62 -21.26 9.34
C GLU A 155 15.24 -20.77 8.89
N HIS A 156 14.98 -19.47 8.90
CA HIS A 156 13.67 -18.90 8.77
C HIS A 156 13.50 -18.05 7.50
N PHE A 157 12.44 -18.32 6.75
CA PHE A 157 12.04 -17.53 5.60
C PHE A 157 10.52 -17.28 5.68
N PHE A 158 10.13 -16.02 5.88
CA PHE A 158 8.75 -15.58 5.99
C PHE A 158 8.44 -14.55 4.90
N ARG A 159 7.29 -14.69 4.26
CA ARG A 159 6.84 -13.78 3.21
C ARG A 159 5.39 -13.38 3.46
N GLY A 160 5.07 -12.11 3.22
CA GLY A 160 3.72 -11.59 3.24
C GLY A 160 3.35 -10.82 1.98
N SER A 161 2.07 -10.89 1.60
CA SER A 161 1.50 -10.16 0.46
C SER A 161 0.13 -9.63 0.83
N VAL A 162 -0.08 -8.33 0.68
CA VAL A 162 -1.36 -7.65 0.98
C VAL A 162 -2.28 -7.71 -0.22
N TYR A 163 -3.51 -8.18 -0.03
CA TYR A 163 -4.56 -8.22 -1.06
C TYR A 163 -5.82 -7.52 -0.58
N CYS A 164 -6.30 -6.55 -1.36
CA CYS A 164 -7.61 -5.94 -1.16
C CYS A 164 -8.64 -6.64 -2.05
N LYS A 165 -9.75 -7.12 -1.47
CA LYS A 165 -10.85 -7.77 -2.22
C LYS A 165 -11.73 -6.76 -2.95
N SER A 166 -11.16 -5.66 -3.41
CA SER A 166 -11.83 -4.60 -4.18
C SER A 166 -11.18 -4.50 -5.55
N ILE A 167 -11.90 -3.92 -6.52
CA ILE A 167 -11.30 -3.63 -7.83
C ILE A 167 -10.09 -2.71 -7.61
N PRO A 168 -8.90 -3.11 -8.08
CA PRO A 168 -7.68 -2.33 -7.88
C PRO A 168 -7.83 -0.91 -8.45
N ASN A 169 -7.74 0.09 -7.57
CA ASN A 169 -7.73 1.49 -7.93
C ASN A 169 -6.90 2.22 -6.87
N GLN A 170 -5.70 2.62 -7.24
CA GLN A 170 -4.72 3.19 -6.32
C GLN A 170 -5.26 4.43 -5.59
N ASP A 171 -5.96 5.31 -6.28
CA ASP A 171 -6.43 6.57 -5.71
C ASP A 171 -7.58 6.35 -4.70
N SER A 172 -8.54 5.49 -5.05
CA SER A 172 -9.70 5.23 -4.19
C SER A 172 -9.35 4.39 -2.96
N LEU A 173 -8.35 3.50 -3.08
CA LEU A 173 -7.89 2.61 -2.00
C LEU A 173 -6.69 3.19 -1.22
N ALA A 174 -6.21 4.38 -1.56
CA ALA A 174 -5.07 5.01 -0.89
C ALA A 174 -5.17 5.01 0.65
N PRO A 175 -6.32 5.33 1.30
CA PRO A 175 -6.41 5.26 2.76
C PRO A 175 -6.21 3.85 3.32
N ILE A 176 -6.67 2.81 2.62
CA ILE A 176 -6.46 1.41 3.02
C ILE A 176 -4.97 1.06 2.86
N TYR A 177 -4.35 1.45 1.75
CA TYR A 177 -2.93 1.18 1.52
C TYR A 177 -2.03 1.88 2.54
N ASP A 178 -2.36 3.11 2.94
CA ASP A 178 -1.65 3.85 4.00
C ASP A 178 -1.75 3.11 5.35
N TYR A 179 -2.93 2.65 5.69
CA TYR A 179 -3.16 1.85 6.89
C TYR A 179 -2.35 0.55 6.85
N MET A 180 -2.41 -0.19 5.75
CA MET A 180 -1.70 -1.45 5.60
C MET A 180 -0.18 -1.29 5.57
N ARG A 181 0.36 -0.17 5.02
CA ARG A 181 1.79 0.15 5.12
C ARG A 181 2.24 0.26 6.57
N HIS A 182 1.45 0.95 7.39
CA HIS A 182 1.76 1.10 8.80
C HIS A 182 1.72 -0.26 9.52
N ASP A 183 0.67 -1.05 9.34
CA ASP A 183 0.49 -2.34 10.01
C ASP A 183 1.55 -3.37 9.59
N VAL A 184 1.89 -3.42 8.29
CA VAL A 184 2.98 -4.29 7.80
C VAL A 184 4.32 -3.88 8.41
N ARG A 185 4.60 -2.58 8.53
CA ARG A 185 5.84 -2.12 9.19
C ARG A 185 5.90 -2.55 10.66
N VAL A 186 4.80 -2.39 11.40
CA VAL A 186 4.73 -2.83 12.81
C VAL A 186 4.96 -4.34 12.91
N LEU A 187 4.39 -5.14 11.99
CA LEU A 187 4.64 -6.58 11.93
C LEU A 187 6.13 -6.87 11.69
N MET A 188 6.74 -6.24 10.68
CA MET A 188 8.15 -6.45 10.33
C MET A 188 9.10 -6.03 11.48
N GLU A 189 8.87 -4.85 12.08
CA GLU A 189 9.68 -4.29 13.16
C GLU A 189 9.57 -5.08 14.47
N SER A 190 8.48 -5.80 14.65
CA SER A 190 8.24 -6.61 15.86
C SER A 190 8.46 -8.10 15.66
N MET A 191 8.90 -8.52 14.47
CA MET A 191 9.16 -9.93 14.17
C MET A 191 10.23 -10.51 15.09
N GLN A 192 9.96 -11.70 15.61
CA GLN A 192 10.88 -12.50 16.42
C GLN A 192 10.77 -13.96 16.00
N TRP A 193 11.90 -14.60 15.79
CA TRP A 193 11.98 -16.05 15.57
C TRP A 193 11.85 -16.81 16.89
N GLN A 194 11.25 -18.03 16.85
CA GLN A 194 10.93 -18.86 18.01
C GLN A 194 11.69 -20.21 17.97
#